data_9cd0a03828ba43bdbac3c11a98f6f1b3
#
_entry.id   9cd0a03828ba43bdbac3c11a98f6f1b3
#
_cell.length_a   1.000
_cell.length_b   1.000
_cell.length_c   1.000
_cell.angle_alpha   90.00
_cell.angle_beta   90.00
_cell.angle_gamma   90.00
#
_symmetry.space_group_name_H-M   'P 1'
#
loop_
_entity.id
_entity.type
_entity.pdbx_description
1 polymer ?
#
loop_
_entity_poly.entity_id
_entity_poly.type
_entity_poly.pdbx_seq_one_letter_code
_entity_poly.pdbx_strand_id
1 'polypeptide(L)'
;GYAAQEERGWVQFLTTNPEKIGVFQGVKGTIDLDVNIQVPTTSSDLTINYTLQSVSGADPSTVFFNSWNVVAPAGKTSYAGPDNDTGIEYSYLATISLDLAYLDGTTLTEPMVFDVVLTSTSSPNITVGLEGETKPVSQRIVINPSISTFEGTYTLSEVFTGGPNAGLQLAAAFGESYQVELAMVEGDSTASTMLVTNSDGFDTYYPAGTIMEFKLNGTLDVDDGVNFGIPYLAGFSYHFIDSSSYDYGSAVIVCSGDFGFPTNYGPYETTLTKQ
;
A
#
# COMPACT_ATOMS: atom_id res chain seq x y z
N GLY A 1 50.61 9.08 14.83
CA GLY A 1 50.07 7.88 14.23
C GLY A 1 48.56 7.92 14.32
N TYR A 2 47.86 7.86 13.21
CA TYR A 2 46.41 7.73 13.18
C TYR A 2 46.08 6.40 13.85
N ALA A 3 45.16 6.41 14.83
CA ALA A 3 44.60 5.18 15.35
C ALA A 3 43.90 4.48 14.17
N ALA A 4 44.21 3.20 13.97
CA ALA A 4 43.48 2.41 12.96
C ALA A 4 42.01 2.46 13.28
N GLN A 5 41.20 2.75 12.29
CA GLN A 5 39.76 2.72 12.45
C GLN A 5 39.33 1.29 12.78
N GLU A 6 38.45 1.13 13.76
CA GLU A 6 38.03 -0.19 14.21
C GLU A 6 36.97 -0.78 13.30
N GLU A 7 37.10 -2.05 12.96
CA GLU A 7 36.06 -2.85 12.30
C GLU A 7 35.03 -3.32 13.32
N ARG A 8 34.40 -2.38 13.98
CA ARG A 8 33.42 -2.63 15.03
C ARG A 8 32.23 -1.67 14.92
N GLY A 9 31.07 -2.17 15.17
CA GLY A 9 29.85 -1.39 15.17
C GLY A 9 28.61 -2.27 15.02
N TRP A 10 27.63 -1.77 14.30
CA TRP A 10 26.35 -2.46 14.14
C TRP A 10 25.71 -2.19 12.79
N VAL A 11 24.71 -2.99 12.46
CA VAL A 11 23.79 -2.80 11.33
C VAL A 11 22.38 -2.58 11.83
N GLN A 12 21.61 -1.78 11.11
CA GLN A 12 20.21 -1.48 11.39
C GLN A 12 19.49 -1.05 10.13
N PHE A 13 18.16 -1.09 10.14
CA PHE A 13 17.37 -0.38 9.13
C PHE A 13 17.45 1.14 9.35
N LEU A 14 17.07 1.91 8.32
CA LEU A 14 17.01 3.35 8.43
C LEU A 14 15.91 3.77 9.42
N THR A 15 16.24 4.75 10.29
CA THR A 15 15.27 5.33 11.23
C THR A 15 14.18 6.14 10.53
N THR A 16 14.41 6.54 9.29
CA THR A 16 13.45 7.26 8.44
C THR A 16 12.46 6.34 7.72
N ASN A 17 12.64 5.01 7.82
CA ASN A 17 11.67 4.07 7.26
C ASN A 17 10.31 4.23 7.96
N PRO A 18 9.19 4.11 7.22
CA PRO A 18 7.87 4.14 7.84
C PRO A 18 7.70 2.94 8.78
N GLU A 19 6.78 3.03 9.73
CA GLU A 19 6.47 1.94 10.65
C GLU A 19 6.11 0.64 9.91
N LYS A 20 5.41 0.77 8.81
CA LYS A 20 5.09 -0.34 7.89
C LYS A 20 5.17 0.11 6.44
N ILE A 21 5.64 -0.79 5.58
CA ILE A 21 5.61 -0.63 4.12
C ILE A 21 4.51 -1.51 3.58
N GLY A 22 3.55 -0.92 2.86
CA GLY A 22 2.41 -1.61 2.30
C GLY A 22 2.34 -1.48 0.79
N VAL A 23 1.90 -2.55 0.13
CA VAL A 23 1.61 -2.57 -1.30
C VAL A 23 0.38 -3.44 -1.55
N PHE A 24 -0.31 -3.20 -2.68
CA PHE A 24 -1.27 -4.15 -3.22
C PHE A 24 -0.55 -5.23 -4.02
N GLN A 25 -1.02 -6.46 -3.94
CA GLN A 25 -0.62 -7.49 -4.88
C GLN A 25 -0.94 -7.02 -6.30
N GLY A 26 -0.01 -7.21 -7.23
CA GLY A 26 -0.08 -6.71 -8.60
C GLY A 26 0.94 -5.62 -8.89
N VAL A 27 1.49 -4.97 -7.88
CA VAL A 27 2.65 -4.08 -8.02
C VAL A 27 3.83 -4.89 -8.54
N LYS A 28 4.52 -4.35 -9.54
CA LYS A 28 5.69 -4.98 -10.17
C LYS A 28 6.99 -4.46 -9.55
N GLY A 29 8.04 -5.26 -9.62
CA GLY A 29 9.36 -4.91 -9.12
C GLY A 29 9.63 -5.45 -7.73
N THR A 30 10.29 -4.67 -6.90
CA THR A 30 10.79 -5.08 -5.59
C THR A 30 10.34 -4.13 -4.49
N ILE A 31 10.27 -4.64 -3.26
CA ILE A 31 10.28 -3.82 -2.06
C ILE A 31 11.73 -3.77 -1.59
N ASP A 32 12.30 -2.58 -1.57
CA ASP A 32 13.70 -2.35 -1.21
C ASP A 32 13.80 -1.80 0.22
N LEU A 33 14.64 -2.46 1.02
CA LEU A 33 14.90 -2.07 2.40
C LEU A 33 16.39 -1.78 2.54
N ASP A 34 16.72 -0.54 2.85
CA ASP A 34 18.09 -0.12 3.05
C ASP A 34 18.58 -0.43 4.47
N VAL A 35 19.76 -1.02 4.54
CA VAL A 35 20.43 -1.36 5.78
C VAL A 35 21.62 -0.42 5.97
N ASN A 36 21.61 0.26 7.09
CA ASN A 36 22.66 1.17 7.51
C ASN A 36 23.77 0.37 8.22
N ILE A 37 25.02 0.59 7.81
CA ILE A 37 26.20 -0.07 8.32
C ILE A 37 27.03 0.93 9.13
N GLN A 38 26.79 0.98 10.43
CA GLN A 38 27.43 1.90 11.36
C GLN A 38 28.76 1.34 11.85
N VAL A 39 29.69 1.24 10.92
CA VAL A 39 31.03 0.71 11.14
C VAL A 39 32.05 1.60 10.43
N PRO A 40 33.12 2.06 11.11
CA PRO A 40 34.10 2.96 10.49
C PRO A 40 34.73 2.38 9.22
N THR A 41 35.05 1.10 9.22
CA THR A 41 35.66 0.43 8.06
C THR A 41 35.43 -1.08 8.12
N THR A 42 35.52 -1.73 6.97
CA THR A 42 35.55 -3.20 6.84
C THR A 42 36.70 -3.61 5.92
N SER A 43 37.49 -4.62 6.30
CA SER A 43 38.58 -5.16 5.48
C SER A 43 38.13 -6.26 4.54
N SER A 44 36.98 -6.86 4.79
CA SER A 44 36.36 -7.90 3.96
C SER A 44 34.89 -7.61 3.73
N ASP A 45 34.28 -8.31 2.77
CA ASP A 45 32.87 -8.23 2.53
C ASP A 45 32.08 -8.58 3.80
N LEU A 46 31.05 -7.79 4.08
CA LEU A 46 30.15 -8.01 5.21
C LEU A 46 28.84 -8.64 4.72
N THR A 47 28.60 -9.87 5.13
CA THR A 47 27.31 -10.53 4.91
C THR A 47 26.36 -10.19 6.05
N ILE A 48 25.19 -9.69 5.70
CA ILE A 48 24.11 -9.35 6.64
C ILE A 48 22.97 -10.32 6.40
N ASN A 49 22.67 -11.15 7.40
CA ASN A 49 21.63 -12.17 7.33
C ASN A 49 20.29 -11.62 7.84
N TYR A 50 19.22 -12.08 7.22
CA TYR A 50 17.87 -11.73 7.64
C TYR A 50 16.91 -12.92 7.48
N THR A 51 15.76 -12.82 8.12
CA THR A 51 14.63 -13.74 7.97
C THR A 51 13.35 -12.99 7.69
N LEU A 52 12.37 -13.69 7.12
CA LEU A 52 11.00 -13.22 6.98
C LEU A 52 10.14 -13.92 8.04
N GLN A 53 9.64 -13.15 8.99
CA GLN A 53 8.86 -13.64 10.12
C GLN A 53 7.39 -13.34 9.91
N SER A 54 6.58 -14.38 9.74
CA SER A 54 5.13 -14.24 9.57
C SER A 54 4.48 -13.61 10.80
N VAL A 55 3.56 -12.68 10.56
CA VAL A 55 2.70 -12.08 11.59
C VAL A 55 1.26 -12.50 11.40
N SER A 56 0.74 -12.42 10.19
CA SER A 56 -0.61 -12.90 9.84
C SER A 56 -0.72 -13.13 8.34
N GLY A 57 -1.73 -13.90 7.94
CA GLY A 57 -1.94 -14.28 6.55
C GLY A 57 -0.95 -15.37 6.09
N ALA A 58 -0.73 -15.45 4.79
CA ALA A 58 0.19 -16.40 4.20
C ALA A 58 1.63 -16.22 4.72
N ASP A 59 2.33 -17.32 4.92
CA ASP A 59 3.71 -17.32 5.39
C ASP A 59 4.64 -16.82 4.26
N PRO A 60 5.34 -15.70 4.45
CA PRO A 60 6.23 -15.14 3.43
C PRO A 60 7.37 -16.08 3.05
N SER A 61 7.83 -16.95 3.95
CA SER A 61 8.92 -17.89 3.68
C SER A 61 8.52 -18.99 2.69
N THR A 62 7.23 -19.23 2.50
CA THR A 62 6.71 -20.17 1.50
C THR A 62 6.48 -19.54 0.13
N VAL A 63 6.55 -18.21 0.04
CA VAL A 63 6.29 -17.43 -1.16
C VAL A 63 7.57 -16.82 -1.71
N PHE A 64 8.31 -16.12 -0.85
CA PHE A 64 9.54 -15.44 -1.26
C PHE A 64 10.74 -16.39 -1.15
N PHE A 65 11.34 -16.68 -2.30
CA PHE A 65 12.58 -17.46 -2.39
C PHE A 65 13.79 -16.55 -2.61
N ASN A 66 13.76 -15.40 -2.01
CA ASN A 66 14.87 -14.46 -2.00
C ASN A 66 16.10 -15.06 -1.32
N SER A 67 17.25 -14.51 -1.64
CA SER A 67 18.44 -14.70 -0.81
C SER A 67 18.16 -14.22 0.61
N TRP A 68 18.57 -15.00 1.60
CA TRP A 68 18.40 -14.67 3.02
C TRP A 68 19.53 -13.80 3.58
N ASN A 69 20.30 -13.20 2.72
CA ASN A 69 21.38 -12.30 3.08
C ASN A 69 21.57 -11.21 2.01
N VAL A 70 22.26 -10.16 2.42
CA VAL A 70 22.79 -9.13 1.54
C VAL A 70 24.27 -8.92 1.89
N VAL A 71 25.10 -8.64 0.89
CA VAL A 71 26.54 -8.46 1.05
C VAL A 71 26.91 -7.03 0.75
N ALA A 72 27.56 -6.38 1.73
CA ALA A 72 28.23 -5.11 1.52
C ALA A 72 29.70 -5.38 1.17
N PRO A 73 30.22 -4.85 0.06
CA PRO A 73 31.63 -5.01 -0.30
C PRO A 73 32.58 -4.44 0.76
N ALA A 74 33.78 -4.97 0.84
CA ALA A 74 34.81 -4.47 1.72
C ALA A 74 35.01 -2.96 1.56
N GLY A 75 35.13 -2.25 2.67
CA GLY A 75 35.32 -0.80 2.71
C GLY A 75 34.04 0.02 2.49
N LYS A 76 32.90 -0.62 2.21
CA LYS A 76 31.60 0.05 1.97
C LYS A 76 30.79 0.10 3.26
N THR A 77 30.74 1.28 3.88
CA THR A 77 30.01 1.51 5.14
C THR A 77 29.16 2.77 5.06
N SER A 78 28.21 2.91 5.98
CA SER A 78 27.37 4.10 6.10
C SER A 78 27.90 5.11 7.13
N TYR A 79 28.99 4.78 7.80
CA TYR A 79 29.55 5.60 8.86
C TYR A 79 30.10 6.92 8.33
N ALA A 80 29.52 8.03 8.77
CA ALA A 80 30.01 9.37 8.52
C ALA A 80 30.92 9.79 9.69
N GLY A 81 32.16 9.33 9.67
CA GLY A 81 33.16 9.71 10.68
C GLY A 81 33.63 11.15 10.50
N PRO A 82 34.36 11.68 11.50
CA PRO A 82 34.82 13.07 11.49
C PRO A 82 35.89 13.39 10.42
N ASP A 83 36.49 12.37 9.80
CA ASP A 83 37.54 12.54 8.81
C ASP A 83 37.18 11.87 7.48
N ASN A 84 36.69 12.65 6.55
CA ASN A 84 36.38 12.21 5.16
C ASN A 84 37.65 12.07 4.28
N ASP A 85 38.86 12.25 4.83
CA ASP A 85 40.10 12.31 4.05
C ASP A 85 40.69 10.94 3.66
N THR A 86 40.02 9.84 4.04
CA THR A 86 40.54 8.49 3.84
C THR A 86 40.13 7.83 2.53
N GLY A 87 39.27 8.45 1.73
CA GLY A 87 38.70 7.87 0.49
C GLY A 87 37.74 6.71 0.73
N ILE A 88 37.30 6.46 1.96
CA ILE A 88 36.27 5.50 2.32
C ILE A 88 34.91 6.09 1.97
N GLU A 89 34.06 5.28 1.35
CA GLU A 89 32.69 5.69 1.06
C GLU A 89 31.81 5.48 2.29
N TYR A 90 31.53 6.58 3.00
CA TYR A 90 30.77 6.56 4.27
C TYR A 90 29.26 6.55 4.10
N SER A 91 28.74 6.58 2.88
CA SER A 91 27.30 6.70 2.60
C SER A 91 26.71 5.47 1.94
N TYR A 92 27.43 4.35 1.97
CA TYR A 92 26.94 3.11 1.38
C TYR A 92 25.85 2.50 2.23
N LEU A 93 24.75 2.09 1.57
CA LEU A 93 23.66 1.34 2.17
C LEU A 93 23.57 -0.03 1.47
N ALA A 94 23.50 -1.10 2.25
CA ALA A 94 23.15 -2.40 1.71
C ALA A 94 21.62 -2.46 1.51
N THR A 95 21.17 -3.07 0.41
CA THR A 95 19.74 -3.11 0.08
C THR A 95 19.25 -4.55 0.06
N ILE A 96 18.25 -4.83 0.91
CA ILE A 96 17.46 -6.06 0.84
C ILE A 96 16.34 -5.81 -0.14
N SER A 97 16.25 -6.62 -1.20
CA SER A 97 15.21 -6.49 -2.23
C SER A 97 14.29 -7.71 -2.17
N LEU A 98 13.01 -7.48 -1.87
CA LEU A 98 11.98 -8.51 -1.94
C LEU A 98 11.33 -8.47 -3.32
N ASP A 99 11.52 -9.53 -4.10
CA ASP A 99 10.98 -9.60 -5.46
C ASP A 99 9.50 -9.98 -5.43
N LEU A 100 8.65 -9.01 -5.82
CA LEU A 100 7.20 -9.19 -5.86
C LEU A 100 6.73 -10.18 -6.93
N ALA A 101 7.58 -10.54 -7.89
CA ALA A 101 7.28 -11.55 -8.89
C ALA A 101 7.04 -12.94 -8.27
N TYR A 102 7.58 -13.21 -7.08
CA TYR A 102 7.29 -14.46 -6.36
C TYR A 102 5.83 -14.62 -5.94
N LEU A 103 5.04 -13.53 -5.95
CA LEU A 103 3.61 -13.57 -5.71
C LEU A 103 2.78 -13.89 -6.96
N ASP A 104 3.41 -13.89 -8.15
CA ASP A 104 2.72 -14.21 -9.40
C ASP A 104 2.22 -15.66 -9.32
N GLY A 105 0.96 -15.86 -9.66
CA GLY A 105 0.29 -17.16 -9.54
C GLY A 105 -0.20 -17.55 -8.15
N THR A 106 0.05 -16.72 -7.13
CA THR A 106 -0.55 -16.86 -5.79
C THR A 106 -1.69 -15.85 -5.66
N THR A 107 -2.86 -16.31 -5.21
CA THR A 107 -3.99 -15.43 -4.92
C THR A 107 -4.07 -15.19 -3.42
N LEU A 108 -3.81 -13.97 -2.98
CA LEU A 108 -4.05 -13.57 -1.61
C LEU A 108 -5.54 -13.28 -1.41
N THR A 109 -6.12 -13.82 -0.34
CA THR A 109 -7.52 -13.56 0.07
C THR A 109 -7.61 -12.66 1.30
N GLU A 110 -6.48 -12.50 2.00
CA GLU A 110 -6.30 -11.63 3.15
C GLU A 110 -4.91 -10.99 3.11
N PRO A 111 -4.64 -9.92 3.84
CA PRO A 111 -3.31 -9.32 3.87
C PRO A 111 -2.25 -10.31 4.35
N MET A 112 -1.13 -10.35 3.64
CA MET A 112 0.09 -11.01 4.09
C MET A 112 0.88 -9.99 4.91
N VAL A 113 1.05 -10.24 6.21
CA VAL A 113 1.76 -9.37 7.14
C VAL A 113 2.96 -10.10 7.72
N PHE A 114 4.13 -9.52 7.58
CA PHE A 114 5.37 -10.11 8.08
C PHE A 114 6.40 -9.05 8.44
N ASP A 115 7.42 -9.48 9.16
CA ASP A 115 8.59 -8.66 9.48
C ASP A 115 9.82 -9.20 8.75
N VAL A 116 10.59 -8.31 8.16
CA VAL A 116 11.96 -8.58 7.72
C VAL A 116 12.84 -8.30 8.92
N VAL A 117 13.51 -9.32 9.44
CA VAL A 117 14.29 -9.25 10.68
C VAL A 117 15.75 -9.51 10.40
N LEU A 118 16.61 -8.54 10.71
CA LEU A 118 18.05 -8.72 10.67
C LEU A 118 18.45 -9.69 11.79
N THR A 119 19.26 -10.70 11.50
CA THR A 119 19.58 -11.77 12.47
C THR A 119 21.03 -11.82 12.88
N SER A 120 21.97 -11.65 11.95
CA SER A 120 23.40 -11.72 12.22
C SER A 120 24.22 -11.09 11.10
N THR A 121 25.49 -10.90 11.35
CA THR A 121 26.48 -10.56 10.32
C THR A 121 27.60 -11.58 10.29
N SER A 122 28.40 -11.55 9.22
CA SER A 122 29.59 -12.39 9.07
C SER A 122 30.76 -11.99 9.97
N SER A 123 30.64 -10.87 10.67
CA SER A 123 31.72 -10.41 11.60
C SER A 123 31.24 -10.48 13.04
N PRO A 124 32.02 -11.10 13.96
CA PRO A 124 31.65 -11.17 15.37
C PRO A 124 31.70 -9.80 16.08
N ASN A 125 32.35 -8.81 15.48
CA ASN A 125 32.47 -7.46 16.02
C ASN A 125 31.42 -6.48 15.47
N ILE A 126 30.59 -6.92 14.54
CA ILE A 126 29.56 -6.12 13.93
C ILE A 126 28.21 -6.78 14.25
N THR A 127 27.48 -6.15 15.16
CA THR A 127 26.23 -6.70 15.70
C THR A 127 25.01 -6.23 14.92
N VAL A 128 23.90 -6.95 15.05
CA VAL A 128 22.58 -6.47 14.66
C VAL A 128 22.03 -5.63 15.79
N GLY A 129 21.86 -4.35 15.54
CA GLY A 129 21.54 -3.39 16.59
C GLY A 129 22.70 -3.17 17.55
N LEU A 130 22.49 -2.32 18.53
CA LEU A 130 23.47 -1.93 19.54
C LEU A 130 22.97 -2.27 20.93
N GLU A 131 23.77 -3.00 21.71
CA GLU A 131 23.41 -3.36 23.08
C GLU A 131 23.15 -2.10 23.93
N GLY A 132 22.05 -2.13 24.69
CA GLY A 132 21.62 -1.02 25.53
C GLY A 132 20.91 0.11 24.82
N GLU A 133 20.74 0.02 23.48
CA GLU A 133 20.01 1.00 22.67
C GLU A 133 18.91 0.33 21.85
N THR A 134 17.83 1.06 21.59
CA THR A 134 16.79 0.62 20.67
C THR A 134 17.14 1.05 19.25
N LYS A 135 17.47 0.10 18.38
CA LYS A 135 17.75 0.34 16.96
C LYS A 135 16.73 -0.42 16.11
N PRO A 136 16.33 0.10 14.96
CA PRO A 136 15.40 -0.59 14.07
C PRO A 136 16.09 -1.79 13.40
N VAL A 137 15.79 -2.99 13.85
CA VAL A 137 16.34 -4.24 13.33
C VAL A 137 15.29 -5.14 12.69
N SER A 138 14.05 -4.67 12.66
CA SER A 138 12.95 -5.29 11.92
C SER A 138 12.13 -4.24 11.17
N GLN A 139 11.55 -4.64 10.05
CA GLN A 139 10.70 -3.79 9.22
C GLN A 139 9.42 -4.53 8.87
N ARG A 140 8.28 -3.95 9.23
CA ARG A 140 6.95 -4.47 8.91
C ARG A 140 6.62 -4.27 7.45
N ILE A 141 6.17 -5.36 6.80
CA ILE A 141 5.68 -5.40 5.43
C ILE A 141 4.24 -5.87 5.43
N VAL A 142 3.39 -5.22 4.65
CA VAL A 142 1.99 -5.60 4.44
C VAL A 142 1.74 -5.69 2.93
N ILE A 143 1.31 -6.85 2.47
CA ILE A 143 0.89 -7.04 1.07
C ILE A 143 -0.60 -7.33 1.09
N ASN A 144 -1.38 -6.37 0.62
CA ASN A 144 -2.82 -6.52 0.52
C ASN A 144 -3.19 -7.36 -0.70
N PRO A 145 -4.32 -8.08 -0.66
CA PRO A 145 -4.84 -8.76 -1.85
C PRO A 145 -4.99 -7.81 -3.03
N SER A 146 -4.89 -8.34 -4.25
CA SER A 146 -5.14 -7.57 -5.46
C SER A 146 -6.56 -6.99 -5.46
N ILE A 147 -6.70 -5.75 -5.89
CA ILE A 147 -8.03 -5.15 -6.09
C ILE A 147 -8.76 -5.73 -7.31
N SER A 148 -8.11 -6.61 -8.09
CA SER A 148 -8.76 -7.32 -9.21
C SER A 148 -10.01 -8.10 -8.79
N THR A 149 -10.13 -8.45 -7.51
CA THR A 149 -11.36 -9.00 -6.91
C THR A 149 -12.57 -8.11 -7.15
N PHE A 150 -12.35 -6.80 -7.27
CA PHE A 150 -13.43 -5.81 -7.48
C PHE A 150 -13.75 -5.56 -8.95
N GLU A 151 -13.09 -6.23 -9.90
CA GLU A 151 -13.50 -6.16 -11.31
C GLU A 151 -14.82 -6.88 -11.51
N GLY A 152 -15.68 -6.31 -12.34
CA GLY A 152 -16.94 -6.92 -12.74
C GLY A 152 -18.13 -5.99 -12.63
N THR A 153 -19.31 -6.58 -12.67
CA THR A 153 -20.60 -5.87 -12.65
C THR A 153 -21.15 -5.81 -11.23
N TYR A 154 -21.64 -4.63 -10.87
CA TYR A 154 -22.20 -4.33 -9.56
C TYR A 154 -23.64 -3.85 -9.70
N THR A 155 -24.47 -4.26 -8.73
CA THR A 155 -25.76 -3.62 -8.49
C THR A 155 -25.57 -2.50 -7.51
N LEU A 156 -26.09 -1.31 -7.81
CA LEU A 156 -26.05 -0.15 -6.94
C LEU A 156 -27.36 -0.03 -6.16
N SER A 157 -27.22 0.10 -4.85
CA SER A 157 -28.31 0.60 -3.98
C SER A 157 -27.89 1.91 -3.35
N GLU A 158 -28.86 2.74 -2.95
CA GLU A 158 -28.58 4.07 -2.45
C GLU A 158 -29.62 4.53 -1.44
N VAL A 159 -29.23 5.42 -0.54
CA VAL A 159 -30.14 5.96 0.47
C VAL A 159 -29.60 7.27 1.06
N PHE A 160 -30.51 8.21 1.35
CA PHE A 160 -30.20 9.32 2.24
C PHE A 160 -30.04 8.81 3.68
N THR A 161 -28.89 9.08 4.29
CA THR A 161 -28.58 8.62 5.64
C THR A 161 -28.95 9.61 6.75
N GLY A 162 -29.34 10.83 6.37
CA GLY A 162 -29.70 11.85 7.34
C GLY A 162 -30.43 13.03 6.71
N GLY A 163 -30.72 14.04 7.53
CA GLY A 163 -31.44 15.23 7.09
C GLY A 163 -32.94 15.00 6.82
N PRO A 164 -33.62 15.97 6.15
CA PRO A 164 -35.04 15.89 5.91
C PRO A 164 -35.47 14.76 4.95
N ASN A 165 -34.52 14.24 4.18
CA ASN A 165 -34.77 13.16 3.21
C ASN A 165 -34.34 11.78 3.71
N ALA A 166 -33.94 11.65 4.99
CA ALA A 166 -33.47 10.40 5.56
C ALA A 166 -34.35 9.21 5.23
N GLY A 167 -33.76 8.13 4.70
CA GLY A 167 -34.47 6.93 4.29
C GLY A 167 -35.01 6.95 2.86
N LEU A 168 -35.01 8.09 2.16
CA LEU A 168 -35.40 8.15 0.76
C LEU A 168 -34.37 7.46 -0.13
N GLN A 169 -34.84 6.61 -1.03
CA GLN A 169 -34.06 5.95 -2.07
C GLN A 169 -34.54 6.47 -3.43
N LEU A 170 -33.73 7.30 -4.08
CA LEU A 170 -34.14 7.96 -5.33
C LEU A 170 -34.37 6.97 -6.46
N ALA A 171 -33.47 5.99 -6.62
CA ALA A 171 -33.62 4.98 -7.67
C ALA A 171 -34.94 4.20 -7.50
N ALA A 172 -35.20 3.71 -6.30
CA ALA A 172 -36.45 3.00 -6.01
C ALA A 172 -37.68 3.88 -6.20
N ALA A 173 -37.60 5.17 -5.85
CA ALA A 173 -38.70 6.12 -6.02
C ALA A 173 -39.04 6.36 -7.51
N PHE A 174 -38.03 6.22 -8.40
CA PHE A 174 -38.24 6.34 -9.85
C PHE A 174 -38.45 4.99 -10.54
N GLY A 175 -38.44 3.88 -9.79
CA GLY A 175 -38.59 2.53 -10.35
C GLY A 175 -37.40 2.05 -11.15
N GLU A 176 -36.22 2.59 -10.86
CA GLU A 176 -34.99 2.32 -11.56
C GLU A 176 -34.11 1.32 -10.80
N SER A 177 -33.27 0.59 -11.53
CA SER A 177 -32.16 -0.16 -11.00
C SER A 177 -30.89 0.24 -11.72
N TYR A 178 -29.78 0.34 -10.98
CA TYR A 178 -28.52 0.79 -11.53
C TYR A 178 -27.48 -0.32 -11.49
N GLN A 179 -26.72 -0.39 -12.57
CA GLN A 179 -25.57 -1.26 -12.66
C GLN A 179 -24.31 -0.43 -12.97
N VAL A 180 -23.21 -0.86 -12.42
CA VAL A 180 -21.89 -0.24 -12.63
C VAL A 180 -20.91 -1.36 -12.94
N GLU A 181 -20.08 -1.17 -13.95
CA GLU A 181 -19.03 -2.09 -14.33
C GLU A 181 -17.67 -1.47 -14.01
N LEU A 182 -16.86 -2.20 -13.28
CA LEU A 182 -15.53 -1.78 -12.84
C LEU A 182 -14.44 -2.63 -13.49
N ALA A 183 -13.35 -1.98 -13.89
CA ALA A 183 -12.14 -2.63 -14.34
C ALA A 183 -10.90 -1.94 -13.75
N MET A 184 -9.82 -2.69 -13.58
CA MET A 184 -8.54 -2.11 -13.19
C MET A 184 -8.03 -1.17 -14.30
N VAL A 185 -7.39 -0.08 -13.88
CA VAL A 185 -6.69 0.82 -14.81
C VAL A 185 -5.42 0.13 -15.27
N GLU A 186 -5.32 -0.11 -16.57
CA GLU A 186 -4.14 -0.68 -17.18
C GLU A 186 -2.95 0.27 -17.06
N GLY A 187 -1.79 -0.25 -16.67
CA GLY A 187 -0.55 0.52 -16.52
C GLY A 187 -0.42 1.31 -15.22
N ASP A 188 -1.36 1.18 -14.28
CA ASP A 188 -1.20 1.74 -12.93
C ASP A 188 -0.14 0.94 -12.16
N SER A 189 1.01 1.58 -11.90
CA SER A 189 2.15 0.97 -11.20
C SER A 189 1.86 0.61 -9.75
N THR A 190 0.86 1.24 -9.12
CA THR A 190 0.47 0.98 -7.73
C THR A 190 -0.61 -0.08 -7.61
N ALA A 191 -1.19 -0.55 -8.73
CA ALA A 191 -2.26 -1.54 -8.78
C ALA A 191 -3.42 -1.21 -7.82
N SER A 192 -3.77 0.06 -7.71
CA SER A 192 -4.70 0.58 -6.71
C SER A 192 -5.93 1.28 -7.30
N THR A 193 -6.03 1.39 -8.62
CA THR A 193 -7.04 2.22 -9.28
C THR A 193 -8.01 1.37 -10.08
N MET A 194 -9.31 1.63 -9.86
CA MET A 194 -10.42 1.11 -10.65
C MET A 194 -11.04 2.21 -11.49
N LEU A 195 -11.53 1.83 -12.65
CA LEU A 195 -12.26 2.67 -13.58
C LEU A 195 -13.67 2.15 -13.75
N VAL A 196 -14.65 3.03 -13.68
CA VAL A 196 -16.01 2.74 -14.17
C VAL A 196 -15.96 2.69 -15.70
N THR A 197 -16.14 1.50 -16.27
CA THR A 197 -16.10 1.29 -17.73
C THR A 197 -17.47 1.44 -18.37
N ASN A 198 -18.51 1.08 -17.62
CA ASN A 198 -19.90 1.18 -18.07
C ASN A 198 -20.79 1.43 -16.85
N SER A 199 -21.86 2.14 -17.10
CA SER A 199 -22.92 2.32 -16.12
C SER A 199 -24.25 2.42 -16.85
N ASP A 200 -25.28 1.85 -16.25
CA ASP A 200 -26.60 1.70 -16.79
C ASP A 200 -27.61 2.33 -15.82
N GLY A 201 -28.67 2.87 -16.39
CA GLY A 201 -29.71 3.52 -15.61
C GLY A 201 -29.65 5.04 -15.65
N PHE A 202 -30.49 5.64 -14.88
CA PHE A 202 -30.77 7.05 -14.84
C PHE A 202 -29.55 7.92 -14.53
N ASP A 203 -28.82 8.33 -15.56
CA ASP A 203 -27.57 9.08 -15.50
C ASP A 203 -26.87 9.03 -14.15
N THR A 204 -26.57 7.99 -13.89
CA THR A 204 -25.63 7.24 -13.16
C THR A 204 -24.86 8.04 -12.13
N TYR A 205 -24.99 7.62 -10.91
CA TYR A 205 -24.16 8.09 -9.79
C TYR A 205 -22.67 7.97 -10.10
N TYR A 206 -22.31 7.05 -10.99
CA TYR A 206 -20.93 6.76 -11.40
C TYR A 206 -20.84 6.69 -12.91
N PRO A 207 -20.67 7.81 -13.61
CA PRO A 207 -20.55 7.79 -15.07
C PRO A 207 -19.28 7.05 -15.49
N ALA A 208 -19.31 6.50 -16.70
CA ALA A 208 -18.14 5.91 -17.32
C ALA A 208 -16.98 6.91 -17.31
N GLY A 209 -15.80 6.46 -16.90
CA GLY A 209 -14.63 7.29 -16.69
C GLY A 209 -14.37 7.71 -15.24
N THR A 210 -15.32 7.46 -14.32
CA THR A 210 -15.08 7.69 -12.88
C THR A 210 -13.93 6.84 -12.37
N ILE A 211 -13.01 7.46 -11.65
CA ILE A 211 -11.83 6.82 -11.05
C ILE A 211 -12.08 6.58 -9.57
N MET A 212 -11.79 5.37 -9.11
CA MET A 212 -11.79 4.98 -7.70
C MET A 212 -10.39 4.56 -7.30
N GLU A 213 -9.78 5.28 -6.37
CA GLU A 213 -8.44 4.98 -5.86
C GLU A 213 -8.54 4.27 -4.52
N PHE A 214 -8.14 2.99 -4.50
CA PHE A 214 -8.15 2.15 -3.30
C PHE A 214 -6.94 2.46 -2.44
N LYS A 215 -7.16 2.59 -1.14
CA LYS A 215 -6.12 2.78 -0.13
C LYS A 215 -5.87 1.48 0.63
N LEU A 216 -4.68 1.32 1.14
CA LEU A 216 -4.28 0.10 1.86
C LEU A 216 -5.03 -0.11 3.18
N ASN A 217 -5.65 0.92 3.72
CA ASN A 217 -6.39 0.88 4.99
C ASN A 217 -7.88 0.47 4.84
N GLY A 218 -8.32 0.05 3.68
CA GLY A 218 -9.72 -0.33 3.44
C GLY A 218 -10.63 0.82 3.00
N THR A 219 -10.08 2.01 2.83
CA THR A 219 -10.82 3.15 2.28
C THR A 219 -10.54 3.36 0.79
N LEU A 220 -11.35 4.16 0.13
CA LEU A 220 -11.10 4.57 -1.25
C LEU A 220 -11.48 6.04 -1.43
N ASP A 221 -10.80 6.67 -2.39
CA ASP A 221 -11.17 7.99 -2.88
C ASP A 221 -11.86 7.81 -4.23
N VAL A 222 -12.99 8.48 -4.40
CA VAL A 222 -13.69 8.56 -5.68
C VAL A 222 -13.48 9.96 -6.22
N ASP A 223 -13.19 10.06 -7.51
CA ASP A 223 -13.03 11.35 -8.17
C ASP A 223 -14.33 12.14 -8.09
N ASP A 224 -14.34 13.17 -7.26
CA ASP A 224 -15.49 14.05 -7.03
C ASP A 224 -15.56 15.25 -8.00
N GLY A 225 -14.57 15.36 -8.89
CA GLY A 225 -14.56 16.37 -9.95
C GLY A 225 -15.58 16.13 -11.05
N VAL A 226 -16.24 14.99 -11.06
CA VAL A 226 -17.25 14.65 -12.03
C VAL A 226 -18.61 15.18 -11.55
N ASN A 227 -19.11 16.20 -12.19
CA ASN A 227 -20.50 16.60 -12.04
C ASN A 227 -21.39 15.48 -12.57
N PHE A 228 -21.95 14.69 -11.68
CA PHE A 228 -22.98 13.74 -12.02
C PHE A 228 -24.26 14.55 -12.35
N GLY A 229 -24.29 15.06 -13.57
CA GLY A 229 -25.48 15.68 -14.07
C GLY A 229 -26.53 14.62 -14.30
N ILE A 230 -27.49 14.47 -13.41
CA ILE A 230 -28.76 13.89 -13.83
C ILE A 230 -29.28 14.86 -14.90
N PRO A 231 -29.37 14.48 -16.21
CA PRO A 231 -29.64 15.44 -17.29
C PRO A 231 -30.93 16.19 -17.12
N TYR A 232 -31.86 15.65 -16.36
CA TYR A 232 -33.18 16.23 -16.10
C TYR A 232 -33.23 17.14 -14.86
N LEU A 233 -32.18 17.14 -14.08
CA LEU A 233 -32.05 17.90 -12.84
C LEU A 233 -30.72 18.64 -12.85
N ALA A 234 -30.58 19.59 -13.78
CA ALA A 234 -29.37 20.39 -13.92
C ALA A 234 -28.97 20.98 -12.56
N GLY A 235 -27.72 20.69 -12.11
CA GLY A 235 -27.22 21.15 -10.84
C GLY A 235 -27.25 20.10 -9.71
N PHE A 236 -27.68 18.89 -9.97
CA PHE A 236 -27.53 17.79 -9.01
C PHE A 236 -26.17 17.13 -9.20
N SER A 237 -25.45 17.01 -8.14
CA SER A 237 -24.18 16.27 -8.08
C SER A 237 -24.09 15.50 -6.78
N TYR A 238 -23.38 14.39 -6.81
CA TYR A 238 -23.04 13.60 -5.64
C TYR A 238 -21.57 13.83 -5.32
N HIS A 239 -21.27 14.21 -4.10
CA HIS A 239 -19.91 14.49 -3.65
C HIS A 239 -19.44 13.40 -2.70
N PHE A 240 -18.35 12.75 -3.04
CA PHE A 240 -17.74 11.67 -2.24
C PHE A 240 -16.74 12.23 -1.23
N ILE A 241 -17.17 13.21 -0.44
CA ILE A 241 -16.31 13.96 0.49
C ILE A 241 -16.11 13.29 1.85
N ASP A 242 -16.91 12.27 2.16
CA ASP A 242 -16.83 11.53 3.40
C ASP A 242 -16.06 10.21 3.24
N SER A 243 -16.21 9.30 4.16
CA SER A 243 -15.54 8.01 4.12
C SER A 243 -16.17 7.05 3.10
N SER A 244 -15.40 6.68 2.10
CA SER A 244 -15.74 5.54 1.24
C SER A 244 -14.87 4.35 1.60
N SER A 245 -15.43 3.13 1.54
CA SER A 245 -14.76 1.92 2.00
C SER A 245 -15.05 0.74 1.08
N TYR A 246 -14.21 -0.27 1.17
CA TYR A 246 -14.35 -1.53 0.45
C TYR A 246 -14.08 -2.72 1.37
N ASP A 247 -14.66 -3.85 1.04
CA ASP A 247 -14.46 -5.11 1.75
C ASP A 247 -14.15 -6.25 0.79
N TYR A 248 -13.01 -6.90 0.95
CA TYR A 248 -12.58 -8.03 0.11
C TYR A 248 -13.51 -9.24 0.25
N GLY A 249 -13.99 -9.50 1.46
CA GLY A 249 -14.74 -10.72 1.75
C GLY A 249 -16.10 -10.75 1.07
N SER A 250 -16.78 -9.61 1.02
CA SER A 250 -18.10 -9.46 0.42
C SER A 250 -18.08 -8.87 -1.00
N ALA A 251 -16.93 -8.37 -1.45
CA ALA A 251 -16.79 -7.60 -2.68
C ALA A 251 -17.79 -6.42 -2.74
N VAL A 252 -17.94 -5.71 -1.63
CA VAL A 252 -18.83 -4.55 -1.48
C VAL A 252 -18.01 -3.28 -1.42
N ILE A 253 -18.51 -2.24 -2.10
CA ILE A 253 -17.96 -0.89 -2.06
C ILE A 253 -19.06 0.04 -1.55
N VAL A 254 -18.75 0.80 -0.50
CA VAL A 254 -19.68 1.79 0.07
C VAL A 254 -19.07 3.17 -0.10
N CYS A 255 -19.80 4.06 -0.76
CA CYS A 255 -19.38 5.43 -0.96
C CYS A 255 -20.37 6.37 -0.27
N SER A 256 -19.86 7.25 0.58
CA SER A 256 -20.61 8.21 1.36
C SER A 256 -20.25 9.63 0.97
N GLY A 257 -21.22 10.53 0.98
CA GLY A 257 -21.04 11.94 0.69
C GLY A 257 -22.33 12.70 0.80
N ASP A 258 -22.34 13.92 0.28
CA ASP A 258 -23.52 14.75 0.20
C ASP A 258 -24.13 14.70 -1.20
N PHE A 259 -25.45 14.74 -1.29
CA PHE A 259 -26.15 14.74 -2.55
C PHE A 259 -26.72 16.14 -2.85
N GLY A 260 -26.34 16.64 -4.02
CA GLY A 260 -26.82 17.89 -4.58
C GLY A 260 -25.83 19.03 -4.58
N PHE A 261 -25.90 19.84 -5.65
CA PHE A 261 -25.15 21.08 -5.80
C PHE A 261 -25.93 22.00 -6.78
N PRO A 262 -26.13 23.28 -6.47
CA PRO A 262 -25.67 24.02 -5.30
C PRO A 262 -26.48 23.77 -4.02
N THR A 263 -27.60 23.08 -4.12
CA THR A 263 -28.43 22.76 -2.97
C THR A 263 -28.04 21.39 -2.42
N ASN A 264 -27.60 21.34 -1.17
CA ASN A 264 -27.33 20.08 -0.49
C ASN A 264 -28.64 19.50 0.04
N TYR A 265 -29.01 18.31 -0.44
CA TYR A 265 -30.21 17.58 -0.03
C TYR A 265 -29.98 16.64 1.14
N GLY A 266 -28.76 16.52 1.59
CA GLY A 266 -28.37 15.76 2.76
C GLY A 266 -27.30 14.69 2.49
N PRO A 267 -26.82 14.05 3.57
CA PRO A 267 -25.88 12.96 3.48
C PRO A 267 -26.50 11.77 2.76
N TYR A 268 -25.69 11.15 1.90
CA TYR A 268 -26.13 10.14 0.95
C TYR A 268 -25.11 9.02 0.85
N GLU A 269 -25.57 7.81 0.77
CA GLU A 269 -24.72 6.63 0.69
C GLU A 269 -25.13 5.76 -0.50
N THR A 270 -24.14 5.32 -1.24
CA THR A 270 -24.29 4.30 -2.29
C THR A 270 -23.54 3.05 -1.91
N THR A 271 -24.15 1.90 -2.18
CA THR A 271 -23.54 0.58 -1.97
C THR A 271 -23.50 -0.16 -3.30
N LEU A 272 -22.30 -0.52 -3.72
CA LEU A 272 -22.05 -1.36 -4.88
C LEU A 272 -21.87 -2.80 -4.40
N THR A 273 -22.75 -3.70 -4.82
CA THR A 273 -22.69 -5.12 -4.51
C THR A 273 -22.40 -5.91 -5.78
N LYS A 274 -21.29 -6.64 -5.80
CA LYS A 274 -20.88 -7.45 -6.96
C LYS A 274 -21.90 -8.54 -7.26
N GLN A 275 -22.24 -8.70 -8.55
CA GLN A 275 -23.12 -9.75 -9.05
C GLN A 275 -22.44 -11.11 -9.14
#